data_28fb141dbff6cbf2b1b2a7d0e373d186
#
_entry.id   28fb141dbff6cbf2b1b2a7d0e373d186
#
_cell.length_a   1.000
_cell.length_b   1.000
_cell.length_c   1.000
_cell.angle_alpha   90.00
_cell.angle_beta   90.00
_cell.angle_gamma   90.00
#
_symmetry.space_group_name_H-M   'P 1'
#
loop_
_entity.id
_entity.type
_entity.pdbx_description
1 polymer ?
#
loop_
_entity_poly.entity_id
_entity_poly.type
_entity_poly.pdbx_seq_one_letter_code
_entity_poly.pdbx_strand_id
1 'polypeptide(L)'
;MNFSPNCNRAVSEQRGIDCITFLAENHEAFIAMIILITGASHTGKTVLAQRMLEKYRYPYLSIDHLKMGLIRSGNTDLTPENDDALTEYLWPIVREMVKTAVENKQNLIVEGCYIPFNWRQDFDEQYLAQIRFICLAMTEEYIESHFDEIISHESEVEVRLVEADCTIAGLTADNKRYIDGFRKAGEGERVVIIDGDYEEAIKI
;
A
#
# COMPACT_ATOMS: atom_id res chain seq x y z
N MET A 1 14.79 25.67 -48.69
CA MET A 1 13.75 24.70 -49.03
C MET A 1 14.08 23.39 -48.34
N ASN A 2 13.24 22.96 -47.58
CA ASN A 2 12.83 21.69 -46.99
C ASN A 2 12.76 21.71 -45.46
N PHE A 3 11.54 21.82 -45.08
CA PHE A 3 10.99 21.57 -43.78
C PHE A 3 11.21 20.09 -43.41
N SER A 4 11.52 19.81 -42.15
CA SER A 4 11.21 18.53 -41.56
C SER A 4 10.51 18.75 -40.22
N PRO A 5 9.29 18.24 -40.05
CA PRO A 5 8.60 18.24 -38.78
C PRO A 5 8.84 16.89 -38.09
N ASN A 6 9.10 16.89 -36.78
CA ASN A 6 8.53 15.90 -35.88
C ASN A 6 9.15 16.07 -34.51
N CYS A 7 8.53 16.94 -33.74
CA CYS A 7 8.64 16.92 -32.30
C CYS A 7 7.25 16.55 -31.76
N ASN A 8 6.98 15.25 -31.74
CA ASN A 8 5.82 14.70 -31.03
C ASN A 8 5.98 13.18 -30.93
N ARG A 9 6.68 12.72 -29.89
CA ARG A 9 6.49 11.39 -29.34
C ARG A 9 7.46 11.15 -28.17
N ALA A 10 7.10 11.61 -27.02
CA ALA A 10 7.70 11.13 -25.77
C ALA A 10 6.87 11.61 -24.57
N VAL A 11 5.60 11.24 -24.53
CA VAL A 11 4.80 11.27 -23.30
C VAL A 11 3.84 10.09 -23.40
N SER A 12 4.33 8.90 -23.15
CA SER A 12 3.51 7.73 -22.78
C SER A 12 4.41 6.50 -22.73
N GLU A 13 5.07 6.28 -21.63
CA GLU A 13 5.56 4.95 -21.17
C GLU A 13 6.22 5.11 -19.80
N GLN A 14 5.45 5.57 -18.81
CA GLN A 14 5.68 5.18 -17.43
C GLN A 14 4.60 4.16 -17.10
N ARG A 15 4.74 2.95 -17.63
CA ARG A 15 4.04 1.79 -17.12
C ARG A 15 4.55 1.59 -15.70
N GLY A 16 3.63 1.58 -14.75
CA GLY A 16 3.92 1.20 -13.38
C GLY A 16 4.69 -0.13 -13.36
N ILE A 17 5.62 -0.25 -12.48
CA ILE A 17 6.37 -1.51 -12.30
C ILE A 17 5.32 -2.56 -11.91
N ASP A 18 5.16 -3.56 -12.77
CA ASP A 18 4.37 -4.75 -12.50
C ASP A 18 4.83 -5.35 -11.16
N CYS A 19 3.89 -5.63 -10.27
CA CYS A 19 4.15 -6.17 -8.93
C CYS A 19 5.00 -7.46 -8.99
N ILE A 20 4.91 -8.22 -10.08
CA ILE A 20 5.70 -9.43 -10.33
C ILE A 20 7.18 -9.12 -10.58
N THR A 21 7.47 -8.13 -11.43
CA THR A 21 8.85 -7.76 -11.76
C THR A 21 9.57 -7.25 -10.52
N PHE A 22 8.88 -6.51 -9.66
CA PHE A 22 9.42 -6.00 -8.41
C PHE A 22 9.76 -7.12 -7.39
N LEU A 23 9.00 -8.21 -7.37
CA LEU A 23 9.21 -9.34 -6.45
C LEU A 23 10.17 -10.39 -6.99
N ALA A 24 10.35 -10.49 -8.32
CA ALA A 24 11.12 -11.55 -8.96
C ALA A 24 12.66 -11.39 -8.86
N GLU A 25 13.16 -10.20 -8.59
CA GLU A 25 14.60 -9.89 -8.68
C GLU A 25 15.48 -10.42 -7.53
N ASN A 26 14.94 -11.13 -6.52
CA ASN A 26 15.71 -11.51 -5.33
C ASN A 26 15.46 -12.93 -4.78
N HIS A 27 15.48 -13.96 -5.63
CA HIS A 27 15.28 -15.36 -5.19
C HIS A 27 16.55 -16.09 -4.73
N GLU A 28 17.71 -15.43 -4.64
CA GLU A 28 18.99 -16.09 -4.32
C GLU A 28 19.65 -15.57 -3.04
N ALA A 29 19.04 -15.74 -1.90
CA ALA A 29 19.66 -15.92 -0.58
C ALA A 29 18.57 -15.98 0.49
N PHE A 30 18.78 -16.72 1.57
CA PHE A 30 17.93 -16.75 2.77
C PHE A 30 17.94 -15.39 3.51
N ILE A 31 17.51 -14.33 2.83
CA ILE A 31 17.36 -12.99 3.38
C ILE A 31 15.88 -12.84 3.71
N ALA A 32 15.57 -12.41 4.92
CA ALA A 32 14.20 -12.10 5.30
C ALA A 32 13.59 -11.13 4.28
N MET A 33 12.34 -11.36 3.90
CA MET A 33 11.61 -10.45 3.02
C MET A 33 10.42 -9.88 3.78
N ILE A 34 10.47 -8.58 3.99
CA ILE A 34 9.35 -7.81 4.53
C ILE A 34 8.63 -7.14 3.36
N ILE A 35 7.31 -7.32 3.30
CA ILE A 35 6.48 -6.67 2.28
C ILE A 35 5.55 -5.69 3.01
N LEU A 36 5.77 -4.40 2.81
CA LEU A 36 4.90 -3.34 3.32
C LEU A 36 3.90 -2.97 2.23
N ILE A 37 2.62 -3.09 2.52
CA ILE A 37 1.52 -2.76 1.61
C ILE A 37 0.71 -1.62 2.23
N THR A 38 0.63 -0.49 1.54
CA THR A 38 -0.18 0.64 1.95
C THR A 38 -0.99 1.20 0.78
N GLY A 39 -1.71 2.27 1.00
CA GLY A 39 -2.51 2.97 -0.02
C GLY A 39 -3.82 3.48 0.55
N ALA A 40 -4.57 4.17 -0.28
CA ALA A 40 -5.87 4.74 0.06
C ALA A 40 -6.90 3.66 0.47
N SER A 41 -7.99 4.07 1.09
CA SER A 41 -9.10 3.18 1.38
C SER A 41 -9.64 2.52 0.10
N HIS A 42 -10.16 1.31 0.20
CA HIS A 42 -10.80 0.55 -0.89
C HIS A 42 -9.88 0.16 -2.07
N THR A 43 -8.57 0.35 -1.99
CA THR A 43 -7.62 -0.02 -3.05
C THR A 43 -7.24 -1.51 -3.08
N GLY A 44 -7.87 -2.36 -2.26
CA GLY A 44 -7.61 -3.80 -2.25
C GLY A 44 -6.32 -4.23 -1.57
N LYS A 45 -5.76 -3.43 -0.66
CA LYS A 45 -4.56 -3.79 0.12
C LYS A 45 -4.66 -5.15 0.79
N THR A 46 -5.78 -5.39 1.46
CA THR A 46 -6.04 -6.65 2.19
C THR A 46 -6.17 -7.83 1.22
N VAL A 47 -6.79 -7.62 0.06
CA VAL A 47 -6.87 -8.66 -1.00
C VAL A 47 -5.48 -9.01 -1.52
N LEU A 48 -4.65 -8.00 -1.82
CA LEU A 48 -3.26 -8.22 -2.25
C LEU A 48 -2.44 -8.95 -1.18
N ALA A 49 -2.54 -8.53 0.08
CA ALA A 49 -1.86 -9.17 1.19
C ALA A 49 -2.28 -10.64 1.37
N GLN A 50 -3.58 -10.93 1.24
CA GLN A 50 -4.13 -12.28 1.30
C GLN A 50 -3.60 -13.17 0.16
N ARG A 51 -3.58 -12.67 -1.07
CA ARG A 51 -3.00 -13.38 -2.22
C ARG A 51 -1.52 -13.69 -2.02
N MET A 52 -0.76 -12.73 -1.49
CA MET A 52 0.66 -12.94 -1.17
C MET A 52 0.85 -13.96 -0.05
N LEU A 53 0.02 -13.94 1.00
CA LEU A 53 0.03 -14.96 2.04
C LEU A 53 -0.20 -16.36 1.44
N GLU A 54 -1.19 -16.52 0.56
CA GLU A 54 -1.51 -17.80 -0.08
C GLU A 54 -0.40 -18.29 -0.99
N LYS A 55 0.21 -17.39 -1.78
CA LYS A 55 1.25 -17.73 -2.74
C LYS A 55 2.60 -18.00 -2.06
N TYR A 56 3.07 -17.09 -1.18
CA TYR A 56 4.40 -17.15 -0.60
C TYR A 56 4.45 -17.81 0.78
N ARG A 57 3.29 -18.02 1.43
CA ARG A 57 3.18 -18.56 2.79
C ARG A 57 3.90 -17.70 3.84
N TYR A 58 3.99 -16.39 3.61
CA TYR A 58 4.53 -15.45 4.58
C TYR A 58 3.48 -15.08 5.62
N PRO A 59 3.87 -14.97 6.90
CA PRO A 59 2.97 -14.43 7.93
C PRO A 59 2.45 -13.05 7.53
N TYR A 60 1.24 -12.75 7.96
CA TYR A 60 0.52 -11.52 7.62
C TYR A 60 0.14 -10.75 8.89
N LEU A 61 0.41 -9.46 8.92
CA LEU A 61 0.04 -8.51 9.95
C LEU A 61 -0.83 -7.41 9.35
N SER A 62 -2.12 -7.36 9.74
CA SER A 62 -2.97 -6.21 9.48
C SER A 62 -2.76 -5.16 10.57
N ILE A 63 -2.41 -3.93 10.17
CA ILE A 63 -2.30 -2.80 11.10
C ILE A 63 -3.68 -2.42 11.64
N ASP A 64 -4.75 -2.64 10.87
CA ASP A 64 -6.12 -2.44 11.34
C ASP A 64 -6.50 -3.39 12.49
N HIS A 65 -6.07 -4.65 12.42
CA HIS A 65 -6.27 -5.58 13.54
C HIS A 65 -5.48 -5.14 14.78
N LEU A 66 -4.24 -4.68 14.61
CA LEU A 66 -3.44 -4.13 15.71
C LEU A 66 -4.13 -2.89 16.31
N LYS A 67 -4.59 -1.96 15.47
CA LYS A 67 -5.36 -0.77 15.87
C LYS A 67 -6.55 -1.13 16.73
N MET A 68 -7.41 -2.01 16.22
CA MET A 68 -8.62 -2.41 16.94
C MET A 68 -8.31 -3.18 18.23
N GLY A 69 -7.24 -3.97 18.24
CA GLY A 69 -6.75 -4.63 19.43
C GLY A 69 -6.34 -3.65 20.53
N LEU A 70 -5.58 -2.60 20.19
CA LEU A 70 -5.14 -1.57 21.13
C LEU A 70 -6.29 -0.70 21.64
N ILE A 71 -7.19 -0.28 20.76
CA ILE A 71 -8.39 0.50 21.13
C ILE A 71 -9.29 -0.31 22.06
N ARG A 72 -9.69 -1.52 21.66
CA ARG A 72 -10.64 -2.35 22.43
C ARG A 72 -10.10 -2.84 23.77
N SER A 73 -8.77 -2.97 23.88
CA SER A 73 -8.11 -3.33 25.15
C SER A 73 -7.84 -2.15 26.07
N GLY A 74 -8.18 -0.91 25.65
CA GLY A 74 -7.98 0.30 26.45
C GLY A 74 -6.50 0.74 26.55
N ASN A 75 -5.65 0.34 25.59
CA ASN A 75 -4.26 0.78 25.54
C ASN A 75 -4.09 2.16 24.90
N THR A 76 -5.16 2.71 24.35
CA THR A 76 -5.22 4.08 23.82
C THR A 76 -6.65 4.62 23.94
N ASP A 77 -6.77 5.94 24.10
CA ASP A 77 -8.04 6.66 24.07
C ASP A 77 -8.39 7.16 22.63
N LEU A 78 -7.55 6.86 21.63
CA LEU A 78 -7.81 7.20 20.24
C LEU A 78 -9.02 6.41 19.71
N THR A 79 -9.77 7.03 18.81
CA THR A 79 -10.90 6.41 18.14
C THR A 79 -10.56 6.08 16.69
N PRO A 80 -11.29 5.16 16.01
CA PRO A 80 -11.00 4.77 14.63
C PRO A 80 -10.97 5.91 13.62
N GLU A 81 -11.57 7.07 13.95
CA GLU A 81 -11.66 8.26 13.10
C GLU A 81 -10.41 9.17 13.20
N ASN A 82 -9.49 8.89 14.13
CA ASN A 82 -8.31 9.71 14.37
C ASN A 82 -7.10 9.25 13.52
N ASP A 83 -7.23 9.13 12.21
CA ASP A 83 -6.24 8.49 11.32
C ASP A 83 -4.81 9.03 11.46
N ASP A 84 -4.62 10.36 11.52
CA ASP A 84 -3.27 10.94 11.65
C ASP A 84 -2.65 10.60 13.02
N ALA A 85 -3.41 10.75 14.11
CA ALA A 85 -2.96 10.38 15.45
C ALA A 85 -2.72 8.87 15.59
N LEU A 86 -3.55 8.05 14.94
CA LEU A 86 -3.37 6.62 14.88
C LEU A 86 -2.11 6.25 14.09
N THR A 87 -1.79 6.96 13.02
CA THR A 87 -0.53 6.74 12.29
C THR A 87 0.68 7.01 13.18
N GLU A 88 0.67 8.13 13.90
CA GLU A 88 1.75 8.49 14.84
C GLU A 88 1.87 7.49 16.00
N TYR A 89 0.77 6.92 16.46
CA TYR A 89 0.75 5.95 17.56
C TYR A 89 1.14 4.55 17.13
N LEU A 90 0.62 4.06 15.99
CA LEU A 90 0.79 2.68 15.54
C LEU A 90 2.13 2.45 14.83
N TRP A 91 2.59 3.43 14.05
CA TRP A 91 3.78 3.25 13.24
C TRP A 91 5.04 2.90 14.04
N PRO A 92 5.35 3.54 15.19
CA PRO A 92 6.50 3.13 16.01
C PRO A 92 6.43 1.66 16.45
N ILE A 93 5.25 1.14 16.75
CA ILE A 93 5.05 -0.27 17.14
C ILE A 93 5.32 -1.18 15.94
N VAL A 94 4.68 -0.90 14.81
CA VAL A 94 4.82 -1.67 13.57
C VAL A 94 6.27 -1.68 13.09
N ARG A 95 6.94 -0.54 13.12
CA ARG A 95 8.36 -0.39 12.76
C ARG A 95 9.25 -1.34 13.55
N GLU A 96 9.10 -1.40 14.88
CA GLU A 96 9.90 -2.29 15.71
C GLU A 96 9.54 -3.77 15.50
N MET A 97 8.30 -4.09 15.18
CA MET A 97 7.91 -5.46 14.75
C MET A 97 8.59 -5.84 13.44
N VAL A 98 8.66 -4.93 12.47
CA VAL A 98 9.38 -5.13 11.19
C VAL A 98 10.87 -5.38 11.45
N LYS A 99 11.54 -4.54 12.27
CA LYS A 99 12.95 -4.72 12.64
C LYS A 99 13.18 -6.08 13.28
N THR A 100 12.33 -6.46 14.22
CA THR A 100 12.41 -7.76 14.91
C THR A 100 12.28 -8.93 13.92
N ALA A 101 11.36 -8.84 12.94
CA ALA A 101 11.20 -9.87 11.92
C ALA A 101 12.47 -10.01 11.05
N VAL A 102 13.07 -8.88 10.64
CA VAL A 102 14.33 -8.85 9.89
C VAL A 102 15.46 -9.48 10.70
N GLU A 103 15.65 -9.10 11.96
CA GLU A 103 16.69 -9.60 12.86
C GLU A 103 16.57 -11.11 13.09
N ASN A 104 15.34 -11.60 13.16
CA ASN A 104 15.03 -13.03 13.29
C ASN A 104 15.02 -13.79 11.95
N LYS A 105 15.33 -13.13 10.83
CA LYS A 105 15.29 -13.71 9.48
C LYS A 105 13.93 -14.29 9.13
N GLN A 106 12.86 -13.61 9.54
CA GLN A 106 11.48 -14.01 9.28
C GLN A 106 10.90 -13.18 8.13
N ASN A 107 10.18 -13.84 7.25
CA ASN A 107 9.37 -13.15 6.25
C ASN A 107 8.10 -12.58 6.93
N LEU A 108 7.63 -11.42 6.47
CA LEU A 108 6.43 -10.81 7.01
C LEU A 108 5.77 -9.92 5.96
N ILE A 109 4.45 -10.07 5.82
CA ILE A 109 3.60 -9.12 5.09
C ILE A 109 2.95 -8.20 6.13
N VAL A 110 3.08 -6.89 5.95
CA VAL A 110 2.43 -5.88 6.78
C VAL A 110 1.57 -5.01 5.88
N GLU A 111 0.29 -4.89 6.20
CA GLU A 111 -0.59 -4.03 5.42
C GLU A 111 -1.42 -3.09 6.29
N GLY A 112 -1.74 -1.92 5.75
CA GLY A 112 -2.62 -0.92 6.34
C GLY A 112 -2.34 0.50 5.88
N CYS A 113 -3.25 1.42 6.25
CA CYS A 113 -3.16 2.83 5.90
C CYS A 113 -2.12 3.59 6.73
N TYR A 114 -1.67 3.04 7.86
CA TYR A 114 -0.91 3.73 8.90
C TYR A 114 0.62 3.68 8.72
N ILE A 115 1.09 3.61 7.47
CA ILE A 115 2.50 3.72 7.09
C ILE A 115 2.76 5.15 6.63
N PRO A 116 3.58 5.95 7.35
CA PRO A 116 3.81 7.35 7.03
C PRO A 116 4.61 7.52 5.73
N PHE A 117 4.43 8.64 5.04
CA PHE A 117 5.12 8.90 3.76
C PHE A 117 6.64 8.88 3.87
N ASN A 118 7.18 9.25 5.02
CA ASN A 118 8.61 9.28 5.30
C ASN A 118 9.14 8.00 5.99
N TRP A 119 8.41 6.89 5.94
CA TRP A 119 8.70 5.63 6.63
C TRP A 119 10.15 5.14 6.48
N ARG A 120 10.79 5.40 5.32
CA ARG A 120 12.18 4.96 5.07
C ARG A 120 13.19 5.56 6.00
N GLN A 121 12.94 6.76 6.52
CA GLN A 121 13.85 7.47 7.44
C GLN A 121 13.99 6.76 8.79
N ASP A 122 13.08 5.83 9.10
CA ASP A 122 13.06 5.08 10.35
C ASP A 122 13.88 3.78 10.29
N PHE A 123 14.49 3.48 9.14
CA PHE A 123 15.25 2.26 8.90
C PHE A 123 16.62 2.55 8.33
N ASP A 124 17.66 1.89 8.88
CA ASP A 124 18.98 1.86 8.31
C ASP A 124 19.03 1.01 7.03
N GLU A 125 20.07 1.17 6.21
CA GLU A 125 20.24 0.47 4.93
C GLU A 125 20.13 -1.05 5.04
N GLN A 126 20.60 -1.63 6.14
CA GLN A 126 20.52 -3.08 6.38
C GLN A 126 19.09 -3.60 6.48
N TYR A 127 18.16 -2.80 7.03
CA TYR A 127 16.73 -3.13 7.06
C TYR A 127 16.09 -2.83 5.70
N LEU A 128 16.39 -1.67 5.12
CA LEU A 128 15.84 -1.24 3.83
C LEU A 128 16.14 -2.22 2.70
N ALA A 129 17.29 -2.88 2.74
CA ALA A 129 17.67 -3.92 1.78
C ALA A 129 16.70 -5.14 1.78
N GLN A 130 15.99 -5.35 2.90
CA GLN A 130 15.08 -6.48 3.11
C GLN A 130 13.60 -6.09 3.05
N ILE A 131 13.30 -4.80 2.85
CA ILE A 131 11.94 -4.28 2.78
C ILE A 131 11.55 -4.04 1.32
N ARG A 132 10.40 -4.58 0.92
CA ARG A 132 9.70 -4.24 -0.32
C ARG A 132 8.47 -3.43 0.05
N PHE A 133 8.27 -2.31 -0.60
CA PHE A 133 7.18 -1.40 -0.32
C PHE A 133 6.29 -1.24 -1.54
N ILE A 134 4.98 -1.34 -1.33
CA ILE A 134 3.96 -1.20 -2.35
C ILE A 134 2.89 -0.25 -1.82
N CYS A 135 2.57 0.77 -2.57
CA CYS A 135 1.43 1.64 -2.32
C CYS A 135 0.40 1.44 -3.43
N LEU A 136 -0.84 1.10 -3.09
CA LEU A 136 -1.94 1.00 -4.05
C LEU A 136 -2.70 2.32 -4.08
N ALA A 137 -2.96 2.81 -5.28
CA ALA A 137 -3.79 4.00 -5.49
C ALA A 137 -4.55 3.89 -6.82
N MET A 138 -5.77 4.45 -6.85
CA MET A 138 -6.64 4.50 -8.02
C MET A 138 -6.59 5.89 -8.65
N THR A 139 -6.77 5.94 -9.99
CA THR A 139 -7.01 7.22 -10.67
C THR A 139 -8.43 7.73 -10.41
N GLU A 140 -8.64 9.02 -10.62
CA GLU A 140 -9.97 9.64 -10.53
C GLU A 140 -10.92 9.01 -11.55
N GLU A 141 -10.47 8.83 -12.79
CA GLU A 141 -11.25 8.22 -13.86
C GLU A 141 -11.67 6.78 -13.54
N TYR A 142 -10.77 6.01 -12.90
CA TYR A 142 -11.09 4.65 -12.45
C TYR A 142 -12.16 4.67 -11.34
N ILE A 143 -11.99 5.54 -10.34
CA ILE A 143 -12.96 5.68 -9.24
C ILE A 143 -14.34 6.07 -9.77
N GLU A 144 -14.42 7.06 -10.67
CA GLU A 144 -15.69 7.52 -11.23
C GLU A 144 -16.41 6.42 -12.03
N SER A 145 -15.66 5.62 -12.79
CA SER A 145 -16.22 4.58 -13.65
C SER A 145 -16.57 3.28 -12.93
N HIS A 146 -15.94 2.99 -11.78
CA HIS A 146 -16.10 1.71 -11.05
C HIS A 146 -16.59 1.90 -9.61
N PHE A 147 -17.17 3.05 -9.27
CA PHE A 147 -17.52 3.37 -7.88
C PHE A 147 -18.41 2.33 -7.22
N ASP A 148 -19.49 1.90 -7.90
CA ASP A 148 -20.41 0.89 -7.38
C ASP A 148 -19.72 -0.47 -7.16
N GLU A 149 -18.80 -0.84 -8.04
CA GLU A 149 -17.99 -2.05 -7.92
C GLU A 149 -17.03 -1.96 -6.73
N ILE A 150 -16.30 -0.85 -6.59
CA ILE A 150 -15.38 -0.60 -5.48
C ILE A 150 -16.11 -0.74 -4.14
N ILE A 151 -17.31 -0.16 -4.00
CA ILE A 151 -18.10 -0.26 -2.78
C ILE A 151 -18.63 -1.69 -2.57
N SER A 152 -19.04 -2.40 -3.63
CA SER A 152 -19.53 -3.76 -3.50
C SER A 152 -18.49 -4.74 -2.94
N HIS A 153 -17.21 -4.48 -3.19
CA HIS A 153 -16.07 -5.29 -2.71
C HIS A 153 -15.54 -4.89 -1.32
N GLU A 154 -16.13 -3.86 -0.68
CA GLU A 154 -15.69 -3.34 0.61
C GLU A 154 -15.55 -4.41 1.71
N SER A 155 -16.40 -5.43 1.68
CA SER A 155 -16.50 -6.45 2.72
C SER A 155 -16.02 -7.83 2.27
N GLU A 156 -15.26 -7.96 1.18
CA GLU A 156 -14.80 -9.27 0.69
C GLU A 156 -13.89 -10.01 1.68
N VAL A 157 -13.03 -9.30 2.38
CA VAL A 157 -12.06 -9.90 3.31
C VAL A 157 -12.35 -9.51 4.76
N GLU A 158 -12.82 -8.30 5.01
CA GLU A 158 -13.11 -7.79 6.35
C GLU A 158 -14.51 -7.17 6.42
N VAL A 159 -15.29 -7.59 7.44
CA VAL A 159 -16.60 -6.97 7.71
C VAL A 159 -16.38 -5.64 8.42
N ARG A 160 -16.66 -4.54 7.74
CA ARG A 160 -16.62 -3.20 8.35
C ARG A 160 -17.87 -2.95 9.18
N LEU A 161 -17.68 -2.57 10.43
CA LEU A 161 -18.76 -2.35 11.39
C LEU A 161 -19.39 -0.94 11.30
N VAL A 162 -18.75 -0.02 10.60
CA VAL A 162 -19.19 1.36 10.41
C VAL A 162 -19.14 1.68 8.93
N GLU A 163 -20.30 1.96 8.36
CA GLU A 163 -20.41 2.57 7.03
C GLU A 163 -19.93 4.01 7.16
N ALA A 164 -18.68 4.29 6.81
CA ALA A 164 -18.29 5.65 6.53
C ALA A 164 -19.02 6.09 5.25
N ASP A 165 -19.55 7.31 5.23
CA ASP A 165 -20.15 7.91 4.02
C ASP A 165 -19.07 7.98 2.92
N CYS A 166 -18.89 6.87 2.20
CA CYS A 166 -17.90 6.77 1.12
C CYS A 166 -18.46 7.51 -0.10
N THR A 167 -17.74 8.52 -0.56
CA THR A 167 -18.10 9.30 -1.74
C THR A 167 -16.98 9.28 -2.78
N ILE A 168 -17.33 9.45 -4.06
CA ILE A 168 -16.35 9.56 -5.14
C ILE A 168 -15.31 10.64 -4.80
N ALA A 169 -15.76 11.83 -4.37
CA ALA A 169 -14.88 12.94 -4.02
C ALA A 169 -13.93 12.60 -2.86
N GLY A 170 -14.42 11.89 -1.84
CA GLY A 170 -13.61 11.43 -0.71
C GLY A 170 -12.55 10.43 -1.14
N LEU A 171 -12.94 9.40 -1.91
CA LEU A 171 -11.99 8.42 -2.46
C LEU A 171 -10.95 9.07 -3.36
N THR A 172 -11.35 9.96 -4.26
CA THR A 172 -10.42 10.69 -5.14
C THR A 172 -9.42 11.51 -4.34
N ALA A 173 -9.89 12.24 -3.32
CA ALA A 173 -9.02 13.06 -2.47
C ALA A 173 -8.02 12.19 -1.68
N ASP A 174 -8.46 11.06 -1.12
CA ASP A 174 -7.59 10.15 -0.38
C ASP A 174 -6.55 9.50 -1.31
N ASN A 175 -6.95 8.98 -2.45
CA ASN A 175 -6.03 8.40 -3.44
C ASN A 175 -4.98 9.41 -3.91
N LYS A 176 -5.40 10.65 -4.21
CA LYS A 176 -4.49 11.74 -4.58
C LYS A 176 -3.50 12.05 -3.45
N ARG A 177 -3.94 12.07 -2.19
CA ARG A 177 -3.08 12.27 -1.02
C ARG A 177 -1.96 11.22 -0.95
N TYR A 178 -2.27 9.95 -1.19
CA TYR A 178 -1.28 8.87 -1.22
C TYR A 178 -0.30 9.01 -2.39
N ILE A 179 -0.80 9.25 -3.60
CA ILE A 179 0.03 9.44 -4.80
C ILE A 179 1.00 10.62 -4.59
N ASP A 180 0.49 11.78 -4.19
CA ASP A 180 1.29 12.99 -4.03
C ASP A 180 2.25 12.88 -2.85
N GLY A 181 1.80 12.27 -1.73
CA GLY A 181 2.61 12.06 -0.54
C GLY A 181 3.84 11.19 -0.80
N PHE A 182 3.65 10.02 -1.40
CA PHE A 182 4.75 9.12 -1.71
C PHE A 182 5.63 9.62 -2.85
N ARG A 183 5.09 10.32 -3.84
CA ARG A 183 5.91 11.00 -4.86
C ARG A 183 6.83 12.06 -4.25
N LYS A 184 6.33 12.89 -3.33
CA LYS A 184 7.14 13.89 -2.60
C LYS A 184 8.21 13.25 -1.72
N ALA A 185 7.93 12.08 -1.19
CA ALA A 185 8.88 11.32 -0.37
C ALA A 185 9.94 10.55 -1.21
N GLY A 186 9.88 10.61 -2.54
CA GLY A 186 10.79 9.88 -3.43
C GLY A 186 10.42 8.41 -3.67
N GLU A 187 9.21 8.01 -3.26
CA GLU A 187 8.70 6.64 -3.41
C GLU A 187 7.69 6.48 -4.57
N GLY A 188 7.62 7.46 -5.48
CA GLY A 188 6.63 7.48 -6.55
C GLY A 188 6.67 6.28 -7.48
N GLU A 189 7.83 5.67 -7.69
CA GLU A 189 7.99 4.46 -8.51
C GLU A 189 7.36 3.21 -7.86
N ARG A 190 7.09 3.26 -6.55
CA ARG A 190 6.49 2.16 -5.79
C ARG A 190 5.00 2.32 -5.59
N VAL A 191 4.40 3.35 -6.21
CA VAL A 191 2.96 3.55 -6.25
C VAL A 191 2.41 2.81 -7.46
N VAL A 192 1.69 1.73 -7.20
CA VAL A 192 0.96 0.98 -8.22
C VAL A 192 -0.35 1.70 -8.48
N ILE A 193 -0.50 2.23 -9.69
CA ILE A 193 -1.69 2.97 -10.11
C ILE A 193 -2.70 1.99 -10.74
N ILE A 194 -3.89 1.97 -10.20
CA ILE A 194 -5.03 1.23 -10.72
C ILE A 194 -5.82 2.19 -11.61
N ASP A 195 -5.69 2.02 -12.92
CA ASP A 195 -6.30 2.87 -13.96
C ASP A 195 -7.04 2.06 -15.03
N GLY A 196 -7.11 0.74 -14.86
CA GLY A 196 -7.71 -0.20 -15.80
C GLY A 196 -8.10 -1.51 -15.12
N ASP A 197 -7.66 -2.65 -15.66
CA ASP A 197 -7.99 -3.96 -15.08
C ASP A 197 -7.33 -4.13 -13.70
N TYR A 198 -8.18 -4.21 -12.67
CA TYR A 198 -7.76 -4.35 -11.29
C TYR A 198 -6.93 -5.62 -11.05
N GLU A 199 -7.33 -6.74 -11.66
CA GLU A 199 -6.65 -8.03 -11.52
C GLU A 199 -5.23 -8.00 -12.12
N GLU A 200 -5.06 -7.30 -13.23
CA GLU A 200 -3.74 -7.10 -13.82
C GLU A 200 -2.88 -6.17 -12.96
N ALA A 201 -3.46 -5.12 -12.36
CA ALA A 201 -2.71 -4.17 -11.52
C ALA A 201 -2.15 -4.81 -10.25
N ILE A 202 -2.88 -5.76 -9.62
CA ILE A 202 -2.47 -6.44 -8.38
C ILE A 202 -1.99 -7.87 -8.61
N LYS A 203 -1.65 -8.24 -9.83
CA LYS A 203 -1.13 -9.56 -10.18
C LYS A 203 0.20 -9.84 -9.48
N ILE A 204 0.33 -11.01 -8.87
CA ILE A 204 1.50 -11.50 -8.13
C ILE A 204 2.06 -12.80 -8.72
#